data_2e9e3a6b9233c2e62c8c3082ea0482a1
#
_entry.id   2e9e3a6b9233c2e62c8c3082ea0482a1
#
_cell.length_a   1.000
_cell.length_b   1.000
_cell.length_c   1.000
_cell.angle_alpha   90.00
_cell.angle_beta   90.00
_cell.angle_gamma   90.00
#
_symmetry.space_group_name_H-M   'P 1'
#
loop_
_entity.id
_entity.type
_entity.pdbx_description
1 polymer ?
#
loop_
_entity_poly.entity_id
_entity_poly.type
_entity_poly.pdbx_seq_one_letter_code
_entity_poly.pdbx_strand_id
1 'polypeptide(L)'
;MTLKKLVLITAGALLLSGTAMARIINVPGEFQKIGDALGNADAGDTIKVARGTYNENITLVMGVILKGEDPLTTIIDGGRNGPTVMGTSGAEMSHFTVRNGLEGILCENAAPYIHHCYVMDNHATG
;
A
#
# COMPACT_ATOMS: atom_id res chain seq x y z
N MET A 1 -37.75 16.60 -0.16
CA MET A 1 -37.17 16.43 -0.40
C MET A 1 -36.44 16.28 -0.45
N THR A 2 -36.54 16.10 -0.50
CA THR A 2 -35.75 15.79 -0.71
C THR A 2 -34.97 15.52 -1.13
N LEU A 3 -35.10 15.43 -1.45
CA LEU A 3 -34.19 14.97 -1.99
C LEU A 3 -33.33 15.41 -2.21
N LYS A 4 -33.43 15.77 -2.16
CA LYS A 4 -32.42 15.99 -2.48
C LYS A 4 -31.39 15.72 -2.36
N LYS A 5 -31.68 15.24 -2.26
CA LYS A 5 -30.63 14.75 -2.43
C LYS A 5 -30.12 14.21 -2.93
N LEU A 6 -30.59 13.88 -3.24
CA LEU A 6 -29.89 13.31 -3.97
C LEU A 6 -29.54 13.46 -4.61
N VAL A 7 -29.95 13.61 -4.72
CA VAL A 7 -29.27 13.74 -5.55
C VAL A 7 -28.50 13.85 -5.78
N LEU A 8 -28.69 13.83 -5.73
CA LEU A 8 -27.80 13.89 -6.12
C LEU A 8 -27.19 13.47 -6.27
N ILE A 9 -27.52 13.19 -6.46
CA ILE A 9 -26.80 12.75 -6.83
C ILE A 9 -26.42 12.50 -7.39
N THR A 10 -26.88 12.47 -7.66
CA THR A 10 -26.37 12.30 -8.43
C THR A 10 -25.80 12.42 -8.89
N ALA A 11 -26.28 12.78 -9.00
CA ALA A 11 -25.58 12.92 -9.69
C ALA A 11 -24.75 12.86 -9.77
N GLY A 12 -24.87 12.72 -9.83
CA GLY A 12 -24.01 12.68 -10.26
C GLY A 12 -23.31 12.27 -10.36
N ALA A 13 -23.46 11.98 -10.60
CA ALA A 13 -22.72 11.63 -11.02
C ALA A 13 -22.19 11.43 -11.50
N LEU A 14 -22.45 11.51 -11.67
CA LEU A 14 -21.89 11.39 -12.31
C LEU A 14 -21.07 11.46 -12.49
N LEU A 15 -21.27 11.60 -12.49
CA LEU A 15 -20.46 11.63 -12.80
C LEU A 15 -19.56 11.72 -13.01
N LEU A 16 -19.62 11.87 -12.99
CA LEU A 16 -18.76 11.81 -13.21
C LEU A 16 -17.90 11.22 -13.66
N SER A 17 -18.42 11.43 -13.92
CA SER A 17 -17.67 10.51 -14.59
C SER A 17 -16.21 10.44 -14.25
N GLY A 18 -15.99 9.81 -13.47
CA GLY A 18 -14.83 9.09 -13.29
C GLY A 18 -13.52 9.79 -13.36
N THR A 19 -13.50 10.97 -13.02
CA THR A 19 -12.21 11.58 -12.88
C THR A 19 -11.90 11.66 -11.43
N ALA A 20 -11.75 10.50 -10.83
CA ALA A 20 -11.16 10.46 -9.51
C ALA A 20 -9.74 10.98 -9.66
N MET A 21 -9.40 12.04 -8.99
CA MET A 21 -8.05 12.57 -9.04
C MET A 21 -7.15 11.70 -8.20
N ALA A 22 -6.03 11.31 -8.76
CA ALA A 22 -4.96 10.65 -8.01
C ALA A 22 -4.52 11.55 -6.86
N ARG A 23 -4.37 10.98 -5.69
CA ARG A 23 -3.97 11.74 -4.52
C ARG A 23 -2.74 11.10 -3.88
N ILE A 24 -2.11 11.87 -3.00
CA ILE A 24 -0.99 11.39 -2.21
C ILE A 24 -1.47 11.21 -0.78
N ILE A 25 -1.25 10.02 -0.24
CA ILE A 25 -1.60 9.69 1.14
C ILE A 25 -0.29 9.55 1.91
N ASN A 26 -0.18 10.23 3.02
CA ASN A 26 1.04 10.23 3.82
C ASN A 26 0.92 9.34 5.04
N VAL A 27 1.95 8.53 5.29
CA VAL A 27 2.08 7.69 6.48
C VAL A 27 3.37 8.11 7.18
N PRO A 28 3.37 8.39 8.47
CA PRO A 28 2.26 8.25 9.40
C PRO A 28 1.34 9.47 9.52
N GLY A 29 1.39 10.38 8.56
CA GLY A 29 0.63 11.63 8.63
C GLY A 29 -0.88 11.41 8.68
N GLU A 30 -1.45 10.86 7.60
CA GLU A 30 -2.91 10.64 7.54
C GLU A 30 -3.29 9.31 8.18
N PHE A 31 -2.45 8.32 8.07
CA PHE A 31 -2.65 7.01 8.70
C PHE A 31 -1.38 6.62 9.43
N GLN A 32 -1.52 6.07 10.62
CA GLN A 32 -0.37 5.60 11.40
C GLN A 32 0.25 4.35 10.80
N LYS A 33 -0.57 3.53 10.13
CA LYS A 33 -0.15 2.25 9.58
C LYS A 33 -0.24 2.25 8.07
N ILE A 34 0.71 1.57 7.45
CA ILE A 34 0.74 1.38 6.00
C ILE A 34 -0.51 0.61 5.57
N GLY A 35 -0.88 -0.43 6.32
CA GLY A 35 -2.06 -1.24 6.00
C GLY A 35 -3.35 -0.46 5.98
N ASP A 36 -3.50 0.50 6.89
CA ASP A 36 -4.69 1.36 6.92
C ASP A 36 -4.72 2.28 5.70
N ALA A 37 -3.57 2.82 5.33
CA ALA A 37 -3.48 3.64 4.12
C ALA A 37 -3.83 2.81 2.87
N LEU A 38 -3.31 1.60 2.78
CA LEU A 38 -3.62 0.71 1.66
C LEU A 38 -5.10 0.38 1.59
N GLY A 39 -5.75 0.19 2.74
CA GLY A 39 -7.18 -0.10 2.80
C GLY A 39 -8.06 1.07 2.40
N ASN A 40 -7.51 2.28 2.38
CA ASN A 40 -8.25 3.50 2.04
C ASN A 40 -7.81 4.13 0.72
N ALA A 41 -6.88 3.51 0.01
CA ALA A 41 -6.38 4.02 -1.24
C ALA A 41 -7.19 3.51 -2.41
N ASP A 42 -7.31 4.33 -3.44
CA ASP A 42 -7.94 3.96 -4.71
C ASP A 42 -6.87 3.82 -5.79
N ALA A 43 -7.21 3.12 -6.86
CA ALA A 43 -6.30 2.98 -7.99
C ALA A 43 -5.89 4.36 -8.49
N GLY A 44 -4.60 4.55 -8.69
CA GLY A 44 -4.00 5.83 -9.08
C GLY A 44 -3.38 6.58 -7.91
N ASP A 45 -3.70 6.23 -6.69
CA ASP A 45 -3.15 6.89 -5.51
C ASP A 45 -1.71 6.47 -5.24
N THR A 46 -0.95 7.38 -4.62
CA THR A 46 0.41 7.10 -4.15
C THR A 46 0.43 7.24 -2.63
N ILE A 47 0.92 6.22 -1.96
CA ILE A 47 1.14 6.27 -0.51
C ILE A 47 2.62 6.55 -0.28
N LYS A 48 2.91 7.66 0.38
CA LYS A 48 4.27 8.03 0.75
C LYS A 48 4.49 7.73 2.21
N VAL A 49 5.48 6.89 2.48
CA VAL A 49 5.78 6.41 3.83
C VAL A 49 7.08 7.04 4.30
N ALA A 50 7.01 7.78 5.39
CA ALA A 50 8.18 8.40 5.97
C ALA A 50 9.09 7.34 6.60
N ARG A 51 10.36 7.67 6.75
CA ARG A 51 11.32 6.77 7.39
C ARG A 51 10.82 6.34 8.75
N GLY A 52 11.17 5.14 9.13
CA GLY A 52 10.75 4.53 10.38
C GLY A 52 10.62 3.03 10.21
N THR A 53 10.34 2.34 11.31
CA THR A 53 10.09 0.90 11.29
C THR A 53 8.62 0.65 11.52
N TYR A 54 8.01 -0.02 10.56
CA TYR A 54 6.59 -0.33 10.57
C TYR A 54 6.43 -1.83 10.80
N ASN A 55 5.91 -2.18 11.97
CA ASN A 55 5.74 -3.58 12.36
C ASN A 55 4.41 -4.07 11.84
N GLU A 56 4.39 -4.52 10.60
CA GLU A 56 3.17 -4.85 9.87
C GLU A 56 3.41 -5.99 8.90
N ASN A 57 2.34 -6.68 8.58
CA ASN A 57 2.27 -7.57 7.42
C ASN A 57 1.26 -6.94 6.48
N ILE A 58 1.68 -6.58 5.28
CA ILE A 58 0.84 -5.80 4.37
C ILE A 58 0.53 -6.56 3.09
N THR A 59 -0.59 -6.20 2.48
CA THR A 59 -0.97 -6.69 1.14
C THR A 59 -1.06 -5.49 0.22
N LEU A 60 -0.32 -5.54 -0.89
CA LEU A 60 -0.34 -4.47 -1.88
C LEU A 60 -1.71 -4.39 -2.54
N VAL A 61 -2.03 -3.24 -3.11
CA VAL A 61 -3.34 -2.99 -3.74
C VAL A 61 -3.13 -2.62 -5.20
N MET A 62 -3.91 -3.25 -6.08
CA MET A 62 -3.83 -2.99 -7.51
C MET A 62 -4.05 -1.50 -7.81
N GLY A 63 -3.18 -0.94 -8.64
CA GLY A 63 -3.24 0.44 -9.06
C GLY A 63 -2.67 1.43 -8.06
N VAL A 64 -2.21 0.98 -6.89
CA VAL A 64 -1.67 1.85 -5.85
C VAL A 64 -0.15 1.77 -5.85
N ILE A 65 0.49 2.93 -5.72
CA ILE A 65 1.94 3.04 -5.60
C ILE A 65 2.28 3.23 -4.13
N LEU A 66 3.08 2.32 -3.59
CA LEU A 66 3.58 2.39 -2.22
C LEU A 66 5.06 2.76 -2.28
N LYS A 67 5.40 3.93 -1.74
CA LYS A 67 6.76 4.45 -1.86
C LYS A 67 7.31 4.88 -0.51
N GLY A 68 8.44 4.29 -0.13
CA GLY A 68 9.16 4.69 1.07
C GLY A 68 10.00 5.92 0.83
N GLU A 69 10.36 6.60 1.90
CA GLU A 69 11.20 7.79 1.83
C GLU A 69 12.63 7.43 1.45
N ASP A 70 13.16 6.39 2.06
CA ASP A 70 14.54 5.96 1.86
C ASP A 70 14.61 4.46 2.07
N PRO A 71 15.21 3.69 1.14
CA PRO A 71 15.15 2.24 1.21
C PRO A 71 15.87 1.65 2.43
N LEU A 72 16.85 2.34 3.00
CA LEU A 72 17.59 1.82 4.15
C LEU A 72 16.94 2.18 5.49
N THR A 73 16.12 3.22 5.52
CA THR A 73 15.56 3.71 6.76
C THR A 73 14.04 3.65 6.82
N THR A 74 13.39 3.22 5.75
CA THR A 74 11.95 2.97 5.74
C THR A 74 11.74 1.46 5.71
N ILE A 75 11.41 0.90 6.87
CA ILE A 75 11.51 -0.54 7.10
C ILE A 75 10.13 -1.11 7.39
N ILE A 76 9.80 -2.22 6.74
CA ILE A 76 8.62 -3.01 7.07
C ILE A 76 9.11 -4.30 7.70
N ASP A 77 8.73 -4.51 8.94
CA ASP A 77 9.15 -5.65 9.75
C ASP A 77 7.96 -6.57 9.99
N GLY A 78 8.05 -7.78 9.46
CA GLY A 78 6.93 -8.72 9.46
C GLY A 78 6.72 -9.47 10.76
N GLY A 79 7.62 -9.31 11.75
CA GLY A 79 7.42 -9.93 13.05
C GLY A 79 7.39 -11.45 13.04
N ARG A 80 7.93 -12.07 12.01
CA ARG A 80 7.95 -13.53 11.81
C ARG A 80 6.53 -14.12 11.82
N ASN A 81 5.61 -13.39 11.28
CA ASN A 81 4.18 -13.71 11.30
C ASN A 81 3.65 -13.79 9.87
N GLY A 82 4.15 -14.73 9.09
CA GLY A 82 3.79 -14.88 7.69
C GLY A 82 4.62 -13.98 6.77
N PRO A 83 4.19 -13.80 5.53
CA PRO A 83 4.90 -12.91 4.61
C PRO A 83 4.86 -11.49 5.11
N THR A 84 5.97 -10.76 4.97
CA THR A 84 5.99 -9.34 5.32
C THR A 84 5.13 -8.57 4.32
N VAL A 85 5.25 -8.90 3.03
CA VAL A 85 4.48 -8.25 1.97
C VAL A 85 3.84 -9.31 1.08
N MET A 86 2.53 -9.19 0.88
CA MET A 86 1.82 -9.97 -0.14
C MET A 86 1.76 -9.12 -1.41
N GLY A 87 2.25 -9.67 -2.51
CA GLY A 87 2.22 -9.01 -3.80
C GLY A 87 0.84 -9.06 -4.43
N THR A 88 0.53 -8.03 -5.20
CA THR A 88 -0.73 -7.95 -5.96
C THR A 88 -0.41 -7.43 -7.35
N SER A 89 -0.99 -8.06 -8.37
CA SER A 89 -0.77 -7.62 -9.75
C SER A 89 -1.23 -6.17 -9.92
N GLY A 90 -0.44 -5.40 -10.67
CA GLY A 90 -0.76 -4.00 -10.93
C GLY A 90 -0.41 -3.05 -9.79
N ALA A 91 0.16 -3.54 -8.70
CA ALA A 91 0.66 -2.70 -7.62
C ALA A 91 2.12 -2.34 -7.87
N GLU A 92 2.54 -1.23 -7.30
CA GLU A 92 3.95 -0.81 -7.34
C GLU A 92 4.44 -0.57 -5.92
N MET A 93 5.68 -0.97 -5.63
CA MET A 93 6.30 -0.77 -4.33
C MET A 93 7.77 -0.45 -4.51
N SER A 94 8.27 0.58 -3.82
CA SER A 94 9.67 0.95 -3.92
C SER A 94 10.19 1.63 -2.66
N HIS A 95 11.52 1.59 -2.51
CA HIS A 95 12.25 2.33 -1.49
C HIS A 95 11.94 1.87 -0.06
N PHE A 96 11.93 0.56 0.14
CA PHE A 96 11.76 -0.05 1.45
C PHE A 96 12.83 -1.10 1.73
N THR A 97 13.11 -1.31 3.01
CA THR A 97 13.70 -2.55 3.50
C THR A 97 12.55 -3.42 3.99
N VAL A 98 12.47 -4.65 3.50
CA VAL A 98 11.46 -5.64 3.88
C VAL A 98 12.17 -6.74 4.64
N ARG A 99 11.82 -6.96 5.91
CA ARG A 99 12.55 -7.90 6.73
C ARG A 99 11.67 -8.64 7.73
N ASN A 100 12.24 -9.67 8.29
CA ASN A 100 11.72 -10.39 9.45
C ASN A 100 10.34 -11.00 9.22
N GLY A 101 10.08 -11.46 8.00
CA GLY A 101 8.93 -12.27 7.69
C GLY A 101 9.33 -13.73 7.57
N LEU A 102 8.37 -14.61 7.46
CA LEU A 102 8.63 -15.99 7.05
C LEU A 102 9.06 -15.98 5.58
N GLU A 103 8.35 -15.21 4.77
CA GLU A 103 8.80 -14.81 3.44
C GLU A 103 8.89 -13.29 3.45
N GLY A 104 9.82 -12.73 2.67
CA GLY A 104 9.90 -11.29 2.53
C GLY A 104 8.72 -10.78 1.74
N ILE A 105 8.65 -11.16 0.48
CA ILE A 105 7.57 -10.78 -0.43
C ILE A 105 7.06 -12.07 -1.06
N LEU A 106 5.77 -12.32 -0.88
CA LEU A 106 5.14 -13.51 -1.46
C LEU A 106 4.20 -13.07 -2.58
N CYS A 107 4.40 -13.64 -3.78
CA CYS A 107 3.55 -13.38 -4.93
C CYS A 107 2.95 -14.70 -5.40
N GLU A 108 1.66 -14.86 -5.20
CA GLU A 108 0.92 -16.04 -5.66
C GLU A 108 0.04 -15.62 -6.83
N ASN A 109 0.41 -16.05 -8.03
CA ASN A 109 -0.29 -15.68 -9.26
C ASN A 109 -0.43 -14.15 -9.38
N ALA A 110 0.60 -13.41 -8.98
CA ALA A 110 0.58 -11.96 -8.96
C ALA A 110 1.90 -11.42 -9.47
N ALA A 111 1.85 -10.29 -10.16
CA ALA A 111 3.00 -9.64 -10.75
C ALA A 111 3.03 -8.16 -10.40
N PRO A 112 3.41 -7.80 -9.17
CA PRO A 112 3.63 -6.40 -8.82
C PRO A 112 4.94 -5.90 -9.40
N TYR A 113 5.07 -4.58 -9.52
CA TYR A 113 6.33 -3.96 -9.88
C TYR A 113 7.05 -3.51 -8.59
N ILE A 114 8.13 -4.20 -8.27
CA ILE A 114 8.88 -3.94 -7.03
C ILE A 114 10.30 -3.58 -7.41
N HIS A 115 10.76 -2.42 -6.94
CA HIS A 115 12.10 -1.94 -7.28
C HIS A 115 12.67 -1.08 -6.15
N HIS A 116 14.00 -0.95 -6.14
CA HIS A 116 14.73 -0.14 -5.16
C HIS A 116 14.41 -0.56 -3.72
N CYS A 117 14.25 -1.85 -3.49
CA CYS A 117 13.96 -2.41 -2.18
C CYS A 117 15.09 -3.34 -1.75
N TYR A 118 15.32 -3.40 -0.45
CA TYR A 118 16.16 -4.43 0.16
C TYR A 118 15.24 -5.46 0.81
N VAL A 119 15.36 -6.71 0.40
CA VAL A 119 14.58 -7.80 0.98
C VAL A 119 15.57 -8.71 1.67
N MET A 120 15.57 -8.69 2.98
CA MET A 120 16.62 -9.32 3.76
C MET A 120 16.12 -9.83 5.10
N ASP A 121 16.85 -10.81 5.64
CA ASP A 121 16.55 -11.38 6.95
C ASP A 121 15.12 -11.92 7.07
N ASN A 122 14.61 -12.49 5.97
CA ASN A 122 13.33 -13.16 5.93
C ASN A 122 13.62 -14.65 5.76
N HIS A 123 13.01 -15.49 6.58
CA HIS A 123 13.15 -16.93 6.41
C HIS A 123 12.12 -17.68 7.21
N ALA A 124 11.57 -18.68 6.57
CA ALA A 124 10.69 -19.61 7.23
C ALA A 124 11.48 -20.45 8.22
N THR A 125 10.84 -20.76 9.33
CA THR A 125 11.38 -21.73 10.26
C THR A 125 10.93 -23.11 9.85
N GLY A 126 11.81 -24.00 9.78
CA GLY A 126 11.38 -25.34 9.51
C GLY A 126 12.21 -26.06 8.60
#